data_78744b090193c24a70adfc6057d732fc
#
_entry.id   78744b090193c24a70adfc6057d732fc
#
_cell.length_a   1.000
_cell.length_b   1.000
_cell.length_c   1.000
_cell.angle_alpha   90.00
_cell.angle_beta   90.00
_cell.angle_gamma   90.00
#
_symmetry.space_group_name_H-M   'P 1'
#
loop_
_entity.id
_entity.type
_entity.pdbx_description
1 polymer ?
#
loop_
_entity_poly.entity_id
_entity_poly.type
_entity_poly.pdbx_seq_one_letter_code
_entity_poly.pdbx_strand_id
1 'polypeptide(L)'
;MKKRVLSLCLAGLMTASLAGCGGAGNTAETTTAAGTETSAAASETGASEAKEELVFVNYRDIRDLNPHLYAGEMYAQEMLYETLVNITADGYEGCLAESWDISDDGKTYTFHIRDGVKFSDGEVCDANAIKANFDAIIENKDRHTWLEMMNLLVGVSAPDDKTFVIELSEPYYPLLTELGVTRPFAMISPKAMKDGSTKDGVNAYIVTG
;
A
#
# COMPACT_ATOMS: atom_id res chain seq x y z
N MET A 1 -48.28 23.41 4.08
CA MET A 1 -49.06 22.37 4.77
C MET A 1 -48.10 21.34 5.37
N LYS A 2 -48.16 21.23 6.67
CA LYS A 2 -47.29 20.36 7.49
C LYS A 2 -47.77 18.92 7.38
N LYS A 3 -46.87 17.94 7.22
CA LYS A 3 -47.12 16.59 7.74
C LYS A 3 -45.81 16.07 8.37
N ARG A 4 -45.81 16.06 9.68
CA ARG A 4 -44.93 15.30 10.55
C ARG A 4 -45.41 13.86 10.56
N VAL A 5 -44.53 12.90 10.40
CA VAL A 5 -44.80 11.51 10.79
C VAL A 5 -43.68 11.05 11.72
N LEU A 6 -44.13 10.80 12.88
CA LEU A 6 -43.54 10.22 14.07
C LEU A 6 -43.30 8.73 13.80
N SER A 7 -42.17 8.19 14.12
CA SER A 7 -42.00 6.73 14.17
C SER A 7 -41.19 6.30 15.39
N LEU A 8 -41.82 5.42 16.11
CA LEU A 8 -41.58 4.89 17.43
C LEU A 8 -40.27 4.09 17.53
N CYS A 9 -39.65 4.23 18.70
CA CYS A 9 -38.67 3.31 19.29
C CYS A 9 -39.32 1.93 19.57
N LEU A 10 -38.59 0.85 19.27
CA LEU A 10 -38.85 -0.44 19.89
C LEU A 10 -37.54 -1.00 20.42
N ALA A 11 -37.38 -0.84 21.73
CA ALA A 11 -36.38 -1.52 22.53
C ALA A 11 -36.93 -2.92 22.87
N GLY A 12 -36.16 -3.94 22.54
CA GLY A 12 -36.44 -5.32 22.90
C GLY A 12 -35.25 -5.92 23.66
N LEU A 13 -35.39 -5.90 24.97
CA LEU A 13 -34.56 -6.63 25.93
C LEU A 13 -34.89 -8.12 25.80
N MET A 14 -33.85 -8.98 25.69
CA MET A 14 -33.99 -10.39 26.06
C MET A 14 -32.83 -10.79 26.95
N THR A 15 -33.16 -10.93 28.21
CA THR A 15 -32.39 -11.49 29.30
C THR A 15 -32.51 -13.02 29.33
N ALA A 16 -31.38 -13.68 29.51
CA ALA A 16 -31.04 -14.87 30.29
C ALA A 16 -32.10 -15.92 30.64
N SER A 17 -31.70 -17.16 30.52
CA SER A 17 -31.88 -18.14 31.60
C SER A 17 -30.88 -19.31 31.49
N LEU A 18 -30.11 -19.40 32.55
CA LEU A 18 -29.38 -20.58 33.01
C LEU A 18 -30.35 -21.55 33.68
N ALA A 19 -29.96 -22.76 33.73
CA ALA A 19 -30.13 -23.83 34.72
C ALA A 19 -30.52 -25.11 33.99
N GLY A 20 -29.97 -26.23 34.24
CA GLY A 20 -29.16 -26.76 35.29
C GLY A 20 -29.45 -28.23 35.39
N CYS A 21 -28.58 -28.97 36.05
CA CYS A 21 -28.77 -30.28 36.67
C CYS A 21 -29.01 -31.47 35.73
N GLY A 22 -28.33 -32.56 35.85
CA GLY A 22 -27.64 -33.23 36.93
C GLY A 22 -27.95 -34.71 36.89
N GLY A 23 -27.03 -35.55 37.28
CA GLY A 23 -27.32 -36.90 37.74
C GLY A 23 -26.64 -38.02 36.89
N ALA A 24 -25.59 -38.44 37.37
CA ALA A 24 -25.30 -39.65 38.15
C ALA A 24 -25.17 -40.97 37.39
N GLY A 25 -24.01 -41.52 37.47
CA GLY A 25 -23.79 -42.89 37.92
C GLY A 25 -23.16 -43.84 36.88
N ASN A 26 -22.01 -44.25 37.01
CA ASN A 26 -21.40 -45.38 37.63
C ASN A 26 -20.23 -46.01 36.86
N THR A 27 -19.12 -46.05 37.57
CA THR A 27 -18.13 -47.16 37.74
C THR A 27 -17.32 -47.71 36.58
N ALA A 28 -16.02 -47.48 36.76
CA ALA A 28 -14.85 -48.38 36.70
C ALA A 28 -14.40 -48.84 35.30
N GLU A 29 -13.16 -48.64 34.96
CA GLU A 29 -11.94 -49.25 35.45
C GLU A 29 -10.67 -48.59 34.93
N THR A 30 -9.68 -48.66 35.73
CA THR A 30 -8.32 -48.27 35.72
C THR A 30 -7.52 -48.59 34.47
N THR A 31 -6.79 -47.61 33.90
CA THR A 31 -5.41 -47.82 33.49
C THR A 31 -4.60 -46.55 33.56
N THR A 32 -3.49 -46.65 34.27
CA THR A 32 -2.50 -45.66 34.59
C THR A 32 -1.70 -45.21 33.36
N ALA A 33 -1.58 -43.94 33.11
CA ALA A 33 -0.40 -43.36 32.47
C ALA A 33 -0.30 -41.85 32.75
N ALA A 34 0.78 -41.56 33.47
CA ALA A 34 1.58 -40.35 33.55
C ALA A 34 0.95 -38.99 33.29
N GLY A 35 1.01 -38.17 34.32
CA GLY A 35 0.61 -36.79 34.33
C GLY A 35 1.46 -35.86 33.43
N THR A 36 0.80 -34.86 32.94
CA THR A 36 1.43 -33.58 32.69
C THR A 36 0.48 -32.52 33.23
N GLU A 37 0.87 -31.92 34.31
CA GLU A 37 0.18 -30.82 34.93
C GLU A 37 0.26 -29.62 33.97
N THR A 38 -0.87 -29.22 33.44
CA THR A 38 -0.98 -27.95 32.75
C THR A 38 -1.19 -26.87 33.80
N SER A 39 -0.08 -26.27 34.20
CA SER A 39 -0.09 -25.05 34.99
C SER A 39 -0.71 -23.93 34.13
N ALA A 40 -1.84 -23.42 34.58
CA ALA A 40 -2.38 -22.16 34.07
C ALA A 40 -1.46 -21.04 34.52
N ALA A 41 -0.55 -20.64 33.65
CA ALA A 41 0.26 -19.46 33.87
C ALA A 41 -0.63 -18.24 33.67
N ALA A 42 -0.71 -17.43 34.71
CA ALA A 42 -1.30 -16.12 34.71
C ALA A 42 -0.65 -15.27 33.60
N SER A 43 -1.49 -14.64 32.79
CA SER A 43 -1.08 -13.66 31.78
C SER A 43 -0.49 -12.45 32.49
N GLU A 44 0.83 -12.41 32.62
CA GLU A 44 1.52 -11.15 32.88
C GLU A 44 1.45 -10.31 31.62
N THR A 45 0.80 -9.16 31.74
CA THR A 45 0.87 -8.08 30.75
C THR A 45 2.26 -7.46 30.80
N GLY A 46 3.23 -8.18 30.27
CA GLY A 46 4.54 -7.65 29.94
C GLY A 46 4.39 -6.74 28.73
N ALA A 47 4.84 -5.50 28.83
CA ALA A 47 5.04 -4.65 27.66
C ALA A 47 5.88 -5.44 26.65
N SER A 48 5.30 -5.76 25.51
CA SER A 48 6.00 -6.41 24.41
C SER A 48 7.12 -5.47 23.99
N GLU A 49 8.37 -5.81 24.23
CA GLU A 49 9.48 -5.15 23.57
C GLU A 49 9.21 -5.21 22.07
N ALA A 50 9.22 -4.04 21.43
CA ALA A 50 9.03 -3.95 19.98
C ALA A 50 10.12 -4.81 19.32
N LYS A 51 9.71 -5.84 18.59
CA LYS A 51 10.67 -6.66 17.83
C LYS A 51 11.23 -5.78 16.72
N GLU A 52 12.55 -5.70 16.64
CA GLU A 52 13.26 -5.00 15.57
C GLU A 52 13.23 -5.78 14.25
N GLU A 53 12.65 -6.97 14.22
CA GLU A 53 12.60 -7.87 13.08
C GLU A 53 11.16 -8.21 12.70
N LEU A 54 10.84 -8.01 11.42
CA LEU A 54 9.61 -8.48 10.79
C LEU A 54 9.90 -9.75 9.97
N VAL A 55 9.32 -10.88 10.38
CA VAL A 55 9.38 -12.12 9.62
C VAL A 55 8.09 -12.29 8.83
N PHE A 56 8.20 -12.16 7.51
CA PHE A 56 7.09 -12.33 6.58
C PHE A 56 7.23 -13.65 5.82
N VAL A 57 6.26 -14.55 5.99
CA VAL A 57 6.26 -15.86 5.30
C VAL A 57 5.48 -15.75 4.00
N ASN A 58 6.13 -16.10 2.90
CA ASN A 58 5.50 -16.13 1.59
C ASN A 58 5.72 -17.48 0.88
N TYR A 59 4.92 -17.75 -0.15
CA TYR A 59 4.96 -18.99 -0.93
C TYR A 59 5.92 -18.94 -2.14
N ARG A 60 6.53 -17.79 -2.40
CA ARG A 60 7.48 -17.58 -3.50
C ARG A 60 8.69 -16.77 -3.04
N ASP A 61 9.82 -17.01 -3.68
CA ASP A 61 11.00 -16.18 -3.55
C ASP A 61 10.80 -14.82 -4.22
N ILE A 62 11.41 -13.79 -3.65
CA ILE A 62 11.49 -12.45 -4.27
C ILE A 62 12.50 -12.54 -5.40
N ARG A 63 12.02 -12.47 -6.65
CA ARG A 63 12.85 -12.65 -7.85
C ARG A 63 13.44 -11.35 -8.38
N ASP A 64 12.70 -10.26 -8.25
CA ASP A 64 13.07 -8.96 -8.76
C ASP A 64 12.39 -7.87 -7.94
N LEU A 65 13.07 -6.76 -7.76
CA LEU A 65 12.57 -5.58 -7.03
C LEU A 65 12.34 -4.37 -7.95
N ASN A 66 12.52 -4.53 -9.27
CA ASN A 66 12.22 -3.47 -10.23
C ASN A 66 10.69 -3.23 -10.32
N PRO A 67 10.15 -2.10 -9.82
CA PRO A 67 8.72 -1.86 -9.87
C PRO A 67 8.22 -1.50 -11.28
N HIS A 68 9.09 -0.98 -12.15
CA HIS A 68 8.74 -0.53 -13.50
C HIS A 68 8.55 -1.68 -14.50
N LEU A 69 8.91 -2.91 -14.11
CA LEU A 69 8.72 -4.12 -14.90
C LEU A 69 7.83 -5.13 -14.14
N TYR A 70 7.23 -6.06 -14.88
CA TYR A 70 6.33 -7.08 -14.28
C TYR A 70 7.07 -8.34 -13.81
N ALA A 71 8.37 -8.20 -13.56
CA ALA A 71 9.18 -9.24 -12.99
C ALA A 71 9.18 -9.17 -11.47
N GLY A 72 9.02 -9.94 -10.63
CA GLY A 72 9.08 -9.82 -9.18
C GLY A 72 7.72 -9.83 -8.49
N GLU A 73 7.78 -9.72 -7.20
CA GLU A 73 6.61 -9.90 -6.33
C GLU A 73 6.12 -8.56 -5.79
N MET A 74 4.89 -8.20 -6.14
CA MET A 74 4.27 -6.91 -5.82
C MET A 74 4.26 -6.62 -4.32
N TYR A 75 3.92 -7.61 -3.49
CA TYR A 75 3.89 -7.44 -2.04
C TYR A 75 5.23 -7.00 -1.44
N ALA A 76 6.36 -7.46 -2.02
CA ALA A 76 7.68 -7.03 -1.57
C ALA A 76 7.97 -5.59 -1.99
N GLN A 77 7.52 -5.21 -3.18
CA GLN A 77 7.64 -3.84 -3.68
C GLN A 77 6.79 -2.86 -2.85
N GLU A 78 5.57 -3.25 -2.45
CA GLU A 78 4.70 -2.47 -1.56
C GLU A 78 5.29 -2.24 -0.16
N MET A 79 6.14 -3.13 0.32
CA MET A 79 6.84 -2.96 1.60
C MET A 79 8.07 -2.04 1.52
N LEU A 80 8.60 -1.83 0.32
CA LEU A 80 9.88 -1.15 0.11
C LEU A 80 9.73 0.23 -0.53
N TYR A 81 8.70 0.44 -1.32
CA TYR A 81 8.55 1.61 -2.18
C TYR A 81 7.24 2.33 -1.94
N GLU A 82 7.27 3.62 -2.19
CA GLU A 82 6.10 4.50 -2.13
C GLU A 82 5.70 4.96 -3.54
N THR A 83 4.41 5.29 -3.68
CA THR A 83 3.81 5.91 -4.86
C THR A 83 3.54 7.40 -4.62
N LEU A 84 3.06 8.14 -5.62
CA LEU A 84 2.67 9.54 -5.43
C LEU A 84 1.50 9.68 -4.47
N VAL A 85 0.52 8.79 -4.58
CA VAL A 85 -0.72 8.79 -3.80
C VAL A 85 -1.04 7.39 -3.32
N ASN A 86 -1.72 7.27 -2.19
CA ASN A 86 -2.28 6.02 -1.67
C ASN A 86 -3.77 5.94 -1.96
N ILE A 87 -4.24 4.72 -2.24
CA ILE A 87 -5.66 4.41 -2.34
C ILE A 87 -6.14 3.93 -0.98
N THR A 88 -7.19 4.55 -0.46
CA THR A 88 -7.81 4.19 0.82
C THR A 88 -9.28 3.83 0.64
N ALA A 89 -9.92 3.36 1.70
CA ALA A 89 -11.36 3.08 1.67
C ALA A 89 -12.22 4.34 1.47
N ASP A 90 -11.67 5.50 1.85
CA ASP A 90 -12.36 6.80 1.80
C ASP A 90 -11.98 7.64 0.56
N GLY A 91 -11.08 7.13 -0.31
CA GLY A 91 -10.63 7.81 -1.51
C GLY A 91 -9.11 7.77 -1.67
N TYR A 92 -8.50 8.94 -1.87
CA TYR A 92 -7.05 9.05 -2.09
C TYR A 92 -6.41 9.89 -0.99
N GLU A 93 -5.24 9.46 -0.55
CA GLU A 93 -4.39 10.19 0.39
C GLU A 93 -3.04 10.49 -0.25
N GLY A 94 -2.41 11.58 0.18
CA GLY A 94 -1.04 11.89 -0.23
C GLY A 94 -0.05 10.85 0.30
N CYS A 95 0.97 10.52 -0.52
CA CYS A 95 2.10 9.70 -0.13
C CYS A 95 3.39 10.47 -0.39
N LEU A 96 4.05 10.31 -1.53
CA LEU A 96 5.18 11.19 -1.91
C LEU A 96 4.69 12.59 -2.30
N ALA A 97 3.50 12.72 -2.87
CA ALA A 97 2.82 14.00 -3.02
C ALA A 97 2.00 14.31 -1.76
N GLU A 98 2.17 15.49 -1.17
CA GLU A 98 1.34 15.94 -0.04
C GLU A 98 -0.05 16.43 -0.48
N SER A 99 -0.15 16.90 -1.74
CA SER A 99 -1.40 17.37 -2.35
C SER A 99 -1.27 17.39 -3.87
N TRP A 100 -2.39 17.63 -4.56
CA TRP A 100 -2.43 17.80 -6.01
C TRP A 100 -3.58 18.70 -6.44
N ASP A 101 -3.39 19.36 -7.58
CA ASP A 101 -4.39 20.14 -8.28
C ASP A 101 -4.73 19.48 -9.62
N ILE A 102 -5.98 19.61 -10.02
CA ILE A 102 -6.48 19.12 -11.31
C ILE A 102 -7.01 20.34 -12.07
N SER A 103 -6.55 20.55 -13.30
CA SER A 103 -7.04 21.62 -14.15
C SER A 103 -8.53 21.50 -14.44
N ASP A 104 -9.20 22.62 -14.72
CA ASP A 104 -10.65 22.66 -15.00
C ASP A 104 -11.08 21.73 -16.15
N ASP A 105 -10.19 21.53 -17.12
CA ASP A 105 -10.41 20.62 -18.25
C ASP A 105 -10.06 19.15 -17.95
N GLY A 106 -9.57 18.86 -16.74
CA GLY A 106 -9.26 17.50 -16.29
C GLY A 106 -8.06 16.85 -16.98
N LYS A 107 -7.21 17.63 -17.66
CA LYS A 107 -6.09 17.11 -18.45
C LYS A 107 -4.72 17.30 -17.79
N THR A 108 -4.58 18.24 -16.88
CA THR A 108 -3.32 18.52 -16.19
C THR A 108 -3.47 18.20 -14.71
N TYR A 109 -2.56 17.41 -14.21
CA TYR A 109 -2.45 17.07 -12.80
C TYR A 109 -1.12 17.59 -12.28
N THR A 110 -1.19 18.50 -11.30
CA THR A 110 -0.02 19.09 -10.66
C THR A 110 0.11 18.54 -9.26
N PHE A 111 1.18 17.83 -8.98
CA PHE A 111 1.48 17.20 -7.68
C PHE A 111 2.48 18.05 -6.93
N HIS A 112 2.20 18.34 -5.66
CA HIS A 112 3.09 19.02 -4.72
C HIS A 112 3.84 17.98 -3.90
N ILE A 113 5.16 17.90 -4.09
CA ILE A 113 5.98 16.87 -3.50
C ILE A 113 6.37 17.23 -2.07
N ARG A 114 6.22 16.29 -1.17
CA ARG A 114 6.50 16.42 0.25
C ARG A 114 7.97 16.72 0.51
N ASP A 115 8.24 17.68 1.37
CA ASP A 115 9.60 18.10 1.74
C ASP A 115 10.34 17.02 2.56
N GLY A 116 11.65 16.96 2.37
CA GLY A 116 12.56 16.20 3.23
C GLY A 116 12.53 14.69 3.03
N VAL A 117 11.81 14.19 2.01
CA VAL A 117 11.80 12.78 1.67
C VAL A 117 13.15 12.37 1.09
N LYS A 118 13.63 11.20 1.50
CA LYS A 118 14.86 10.60 0.99
C LYS A 118 14.65 9.15 0.71
N PHE A 119 15.27 8.69 -0.35
CA PHE A 119 15.45 7.27 -0.59
C PHE A 119 16.37 6.65 0.47
N SER A 120 16.33 5.34 0.64
CA SER A 120 17.15 4.62 1.61
C SER A 120 18.66 4.71 1.38
N ASP A 121 19.09 5.11 0.17
CA ASP A 121 20.49 5.41 -0.16
C ASP A 121 20.94 6.84 0.20
N GLY A 122 20.00 7.65 0.74
CA GLY A 122 20.22 9.03 1.15
C GLY A 122 20.00 10.09 0.08
N GLU A 123 19.72 9.69 -1.17
CA GLU A 123 19.34 10.64 -2.23
C GLU A 123 18.01 11.31 -1.90
N VAL A 124 17.84 12.53 -2.37
CA VAL A 124 16.60 13.29 -2.18
C VAL A 124 15.53 12.75 -3.14
N CYS A 125 14.34 12.49 -2.62
CA CYS A 125 13.16 12.17 -3.41
C CYS A 125 12.38 13.47 -3.67
N ASP A 126 12.74 14.17 -4.73
CA ASP A 126 12.12 15.40 -5.20
C ASP A 126 11.36 15.18 -6.52
N ALA A 127 10.77 16.24 -7.07
CA ALA A 127 10.05 16.16 -8.33
C ALA A 127 10.92 15.72 -9.51
N ASN A 128 12.24 16.02 -9.48
CA ASN A 128 13.17 15.58 -10.52
C ASN A 128 13.43 14.06 -10.43
N ALA A 129 13.56 13.52 -9.21
CA ALA A 129 13.70 12.08 -9.00
C ALA A 129 12.42 11.34 -9.43
N ILE A 130 11.24 11.89 -9.14
CA ILE A 130 9.95 11.37 -9.59
C ILE A 130 9.88 11.41 -11.12
N LYS A 131 10.26 12.51 -11.74
CA LYS A 131 10.30 12.62 -13.20
C LYS A 131 11.22 11.57 -13.82
N ALA A 132 12.40 11.32 -13.25
CA ALA A 132 13.31 10.28 -13.73
C ALA A 132 12.67 8.89 -13.69
N ASN A 133 11.87 8.58 -12.65
CA ASN A 133 11.09 7.34 -12.59
C ASN A 133 10.04 7.29 -13.70
N PHE A 134 9.29 8.36 -13.91
CA PHE A 134 8.30 8.42 -15.00
C PHE A 134 8.95 8.31 -16.40
N ASP A 135 10.11 8.93 -16.61
CA ASP A 135 10.84 8.78 -17.87
C ASP A 135 11.20 7.30 -18.14
N ALA A 136 11.66 6.58 -17.11
CA ALA A 136 11.95 5.15 -17.20
C ALA A 136 10.69 4.29 -17.39
N ILE A 137 9.55 4.67 -16.81
CA ILE A 137 8.25 4.03 -17.02
C ILE A 137 7.79 4.26 -18.46
N ILE A 138 7.89 5.48 -18.97
CA ILE A 138 7.52 5.87 -20.33
C ILE A 138 8.38 5.15 -21.36
N GLU A 139 9.68 4.96 -21.11
CA GLU A 139 10.55 4.15 -21.97
C GLU A 139 10.02 2.72 -22.18
N ASN A 140 9.32 2.19 -21.16
CA ASN A 140 8.71 0.86 -21.15
C ASN A 140 7.21 0.87 -21.44
N LYS A 141 6.64 1.94 -21.98
CA LYS A 141 5.19 2.14 -22.10
C LYS A 141 4.46 1.01 -22.82
N ASP A 142 5.11 0.32 -23.75
CA ASP A 142 4.50 -0.80 -24.47
C ASP A 142 4.12 -1.96 -23.54
N ARG A 143 4.74 -2.06 -22.36
CA ARG A 143 4.40 -3.02 -21.32
C ARG A 143 3.23 -2.55 -20.44
N HIS A 144 2.90 -1.27 -20.49
CA HIS A 144 1.94 -0.60 -19.62
C HIS A 144 0.66 -0.18 -20.35
N THR A 145 0.42 -0.69 -21.57
CA THR A 145 -0.75 -0.33 -22.41
C THR A 145 -2.10 -0.72 -21.81
N TRP A 146 -2.11 -1.51 -20.75
CA TRP A 146 -3.32 -1.83 -19.99
C TRP A 146 -3.75 -0.68 -19.04
N LEU A 147 -2.85 0.29 -18.78
CA LEU A 147 -3.12 1.53 -18.05
C LEU A 147 -3.55 2.60 -19.05
N GLU A 148 -4.76 3.12 -18.88
CA GLU A 148 -5.28 4.10 -19.82
C GLU A 148 -4.52 5.42 -19.77
N MET A 149 -4.03 5.82 -18.59
CA MET A 149 -3.18 7.01 -18.50
C MET A 149 -1.96 6.96 -19.42
N MET A 150 -1.37 5.77 -19.63
CA MET A 150 -0.20 5.63 -20.51
C MET A 150 -0.56 5.84 -21.98
N ASN A 151 -1.81 5.54 -22.37
CA ASN A 151 -2.32 5.80 -23.72
C ASN A 151 -2.62 7.29 -23.93
N LEU A 152 -3.10 7.96 -22.88
CA LEU A 152 -3.48 9.38 -22.90
C LEU A 152 -2.32 10.33 -22.58
N LEU A 153 -1.18 9.82 -22.13
CA LEU A 153 -0.06 10.63 -21.66
C LEU A 153 0.54 11.45 -22.81
N VAL A 154 0.54 12.78 -22.65
CA VAL A 154 1.24 13.74 -23.51
C VAL A 154 2.67 13.92 -23.03
N GLY A 155 2.87 14.07 -21.71
CA GLY A 155 4.18 14.22 -21.13
C GLY A 155 4.15 14.42 -19.62
N VAL A 156 5.34 14.45 -19.04
CA VAL A 156 5.57 14.77 -17.62
C VAL A 156 6.65 15.84 -17.50
N SER A 157 6.55 16.67 -16.48
CA SER A 157 7.54 17.71 -16.21
C SER A 157 7.75 17.92 -14.71
N ALA A 158 8.93 18.45 -14.37
CA ALA A 158 9.26 18.91 -13.03
C ALA A 158 9.78 20.36 -13.18
N PRO A 159 8.90 21.36 -13.12
CA PRO A 159 9.30 22.75 -13.29
C PRO A 159 10.21 23.26 -12.17
N ASP A 160 10.13 22.65 -10.99
CA ASP A 160 10.99 22.86 -9.83
C ASP A 160 11.08 21.58 -8.99
N ASP A 161 11.86 21.60 -7.91
CA ASP A 161 12.12 20.45 -7.06
C ASP A 161 10.88 19.93 -6.29
N LYS A 162 9.80 20.70 -6.23
CA LYS A 162 8.59 20.41 -5.46
C LYS A 162 7.37 20.16 -6.31
N THR A 163 7.44 20.45 -7.58
CA THR A 163 6.28 20.39 -8.48
C THR A 163 6.50 19.36 -9.56
N PHE A 164 5.63 18.35 -9.59
CA PHE A 164 5.59 17.33 -10.65
C PHE A 164 4.27 17.43 -11.41
N VAL A 165 4.32 17.44 -12.74
CA VAL A 165 3.15 17.67 -13.59
C VAL A 165 2.99 16.51 -14.56
N ILE A 166 1.75 16.03 -14.70
CA ILE A 166 1.32 15.07 -15.72
C ILE A 166 0.33 15.74 -16.65
N GLU A 167 0.58 15.69 -17.96
CA GLU A 167 -0.30 16.21 -18.99
C GLU A 167 -0.90 15.06 -19.81
N LEU A 168 -2.23 15.11 -20.01
CA LEU A 168 -3.01 14.13 -20.75
C LEU A 168 -3.65 14.76 -22.00
N SER A 169 -3.84 13.98 -23.04
CA SER A 169 -4.54 14.39 -24.27
C SER A 169 -6.04 14.61 -24.05
N GLU A 170 -6.63 13.86 -23.11
CA GLU A 170 -8.05 13.90 -22.77
C GLU A 170 -8.23 13.88 -21.24
N PRO A 171 -9.38 14.37 -20.72
CA PRO A 171 -9.66 14.29 -19.28
C PRO A 171 -9.75 12.82 -18.81
N TYR A 172 -9.06 12.50 -17.74
CA TYR A 172 -9.03 11.13 -17.21
C TYR A 172 -9.08 11.11 -15.68
N TYR A 173 -10.26 11.08 -15.11
CA TYR A 173 -10.48 11.13 -13.66
C TYR A 173 -9.94 9.90 -12.88
N PRO A 174 -9.85 8.67 -13.46
CA PRO A 174 -9.24 7.54 -12.77
C PRO A 174 -7.72 7.60 -12.63
N LEU A 175 -7.05 8.66 -13.08
CA LEU A 175 -5.59 8.81 -13.02
C LEU A 175 -5.02 8.53 -11.61
N LEU A 176 -5.65 9.06 -10.56
CA LEU A 176 -5.18 8.85 -9.19
C LEU A 176 -5.27 7.38 -8.76
N THR A 177 -6.27 6.64 -9.26
CA THR A 177 -6.39 5.20 -9.02
C THR A 177 -5.22 4.45 -9.66
N GLU A 178 -4.87 4.79 -10.89
CA GLU A 178 -3.74 4.15 -11.56
C GLU A 178 -2.41 4.51 -10.88
N LEU A 179 -2.22 5.77 -10.50
CA LEU A 179 -1.00 6.24 -9.80
C LEU A 179 -0.79 5.63 -8.41
N GLY A 180 -1.86 5.17 -7.76
CA GLY A 180 -1.78 4.46 -6.48
C GLY A 180 -1.41 2.98 -6.62
N VAL A 181 -1.26 2.46 -7.84
CA VAL A 181 -0.81 1.08 -8.07
C VAL A 181 0.71 1.03 -7.99
N THR A 182 1.23 0.19 -7.13
CA THR A 182 2.68 0.01 -6.92
C THR A 182 3.44 -0.23 -8.22
N ARG A 183 2.87 -1.00 -9.12
CA ARG A 183 3.47 -1.33 -10.40
C ARG A 183 2.67 -0.73 -11.57
N PRO A 184 3.25 0.20 -12.37
CA PRO A 184 4.67 0.58 -12.40
C PRO A 184 5.04 1.83 -11.59
N PHE A 185 4.14 2.40 -10.77
CA PHE A 185 4.26 3.76 -10.23
C PHE A 185 4.92 3.89 -8.86
N ALA A 186 5.55 2.83 -8.35
CA ALA A 186 6.42 2.94 -7.18
C ALA A 186 7.76 3.58 -7.56
N MET A 187 8.23 4.50 -6.72
CA MET A 187 9.44 5.28 -6.97
C MET A 187 10.67 4.59 -6.39
N ILE A 188 11.74 4.57 -7.18
CA ILE A 188 13.06 4.10 -6.77
C ILE A 188 14.08 5.23 -6.92
N SER A 189 15.19 5.13 -6.19
CA SER A 189 16.28 6.08 -6.36
C SER A 189 16.80 6.06 -7.80
N PRO A 190 17.01 7.22 -8.42
CA PRO A 190 17.67 7.29 -9.75
C PRO A 190 19.02 6.58 -9.80
N LYS A 191 19.74 6.45 -8.67
CA LYS A 191 20.99 5.68 -8.59
C LYS A 191 20.80 4.17 -8.80
N ALA A 192 19.61 3.65 -8.52
CA ALA A 192 19.31 2.24 -8.80
C ALA A 192 19.07 1.97 -10.27
N MET A 193 18.83 2.99 -11.07
CA MET A 193 18.63 2.90 -12.51
C MET A 193 19.98 2.74 -13.24
N LYS A 194 19.96 2.04 -14.34
CA LYS A 194 21.15 1.88 -15.21
C LYS A 194 21.08 2.92 -16.31
N ASP A 195 21.94 3.94 -16.22
CA ASP A 195 21.96 5.06 -17.18
C ASP A 195 20.59 5.76 -17.33
N GLY A 196 19.85 5.89 -16.22
CA GLY A 196 18.52 6.48 -16.20
C GLY A 196 17.38 5.57 -16.68
N SER A 197 17.69 4.30 -16.98
CA SER A 197 16.73 3.31 -17.50
C SER A 197 16.54 2.15 -16.52
N THR A 198 15.36 1.56 -16.55
CA THR A 198 15.03 0.34 -15.81
C THR A 198 14.74 -0.85 -16.74
N LYS A 199 14.88 -0.65 -18.05
CA LYS A 199 14.54 -1.63 -19.08
C LYS A 199 15.34 -2.94 -18.95
N ASP A 200 16.61 -2.83 -18.62
CA ASP A 200 17.53 -3.96 -18.44
C ASP A 200 17.73 -4.32 -16.95
N GLY A 201 16.73 -4.01 -16.14
CA GLY A 201 16.72 -4.23 -14.70
C GLY A 201 17.27 -3.06 -13.90
N VAL A 202 17.26 -3.20 -12.59
CA VAL A 202 17.81 -2.23 -11.64
C VAL A 202 19.09 -2.77 -11.01
N ASN A 203 19.86 -1.89 -10.37
CA ASN A 203 21.00 -2.32 -9.58
C ASN A 203 20.50 -2.96 -8.28
N ALA A 204 20.49 -4.30 -8.24
CA ALA A 204 19.95 -5.08 -7.13
C ALA A 204 20.71 -4.90 -5.80
N TYR A 205 21.89 -4.31 -5.82
CA TYR A 205 22.65 -3.99 -4.60
C TYR A 205 22.27 -2.65 -3.99
N ILE A 206 21.48 -1.86 -4.72
CA ILE A 206 20.92 -0.59 -4.26
C ILE A 206 19.40 -0.77 -4.29
N VAL A 207 18.87 -1.46 -3.30
CA VAL A 207 17.42 -1.50 -3.06
C VAL A 207 17.08 -0.21 -2.35
N THR A 208 16.52 0.72 -3.08
CA THR A 208 16.30 2.07 -2.58
C THR A 208 14.86 2.48 -2.89
N GLY A 209 14.08 2.50 -1.87
CA GLY A 209 12.75 3.06 -1.85
C GLY A 209 12.66 4.21 -0.87
#